data_5f235d325554d8c6ea70cab09afd5b3f
#
_entry.id   5f235d325554d8c6ea70cab09afd5b3f
#
_cell.length_a   1.000
_cell.length_b   1.000
_cell.length_c   1.000
_cell.angle_alpha   90.00
_cell.angle_beta   90.00
_cell.angle_gamma   90.00
#
_symmetry.space_group_name_H-M   'P 1'
#
loop_
_entity.id
_entity.type
_entity.pdbx_description
1 polymer ?
#
loop_
_entity_poly.entity_id
_entity_poly.type
_entity_poly.pdbx_seq_one_letter_code
_entity_poly.pdbx_strand_id
1 'polypeptide(L)'
;MPRPYEIVAPLTVYEVLRRMRRLHRQDVEHFLHRLVDRPALSGDFEAPADDGRIHQVKIVGGWIVSYWIDHAACEVRVTSLEFIE
;
A
#
# COMPACT_ATOMS: atom_id res chain seq x y z
N MET A 1 -13.05 -19.53 -10.05
CA MET A 1 -12.13 -19.18 -8.95
C MET A 1 -11.75 -17.72 -9.04
N PRO A 2 -11.82 -16.95 -7.94
CA PRO A 2 -11.37 -15.57 -7.99
C PRO A 2 -9.87 -15.52 -8.25
N ARG A 3 -9.43 -14.55 -9.04
CA ARG A 3 -8.01 -14.30 -9.25
C ARG A 3 -7.39 -13.77 -7.97
N PRO A 4 -6.19 -14.21 -7.60
CA PRO A 4 -5.48 -13.60 -6.47
C PRO A 4 -5.13 -12.15 -6.81
N TYR A 5 -5.14 -11.30 -5.79
CA TYR A 5 -4.67 -9.93 -5.93
C TYR A 5 -3.14 -9.88 -5.82
N GLU A 6 -2.53 -8.95 -6.51
CA GLU A 6 -1.09 -8.75 -6.52
C GLU A 6 -0.74 -7.33 -6.13
N ILE A 7 0.42 -7.16 -5.52
CA ILE A 7 0.96 -5.83 -5.21
C ILE A 7 1.61 -5.27 -6.48
N VAL A 8 1.22 -4.06 -6.85
CA VAL A 8 1.83 -3.31 -7.95
C VAL A 8 2.27 -1.97 -7.39
N ALA A 9 3.52 -1.61 -7.60
CA ALA A 9 4.06 -0.36 -7.08
C ALA A 9 5.16 0.15 -8.02
N PRO A 10 5.38 1.48 -8.06
CA PRO A 10 6.50 2.02 -8.81
C PRO A 10 7.83 1.63 -8.15
N LEU A 11 8.89 1.66 -8.94
CA LEU A 11 10.23 1.30 -8.48
C LEU A 11 10.65 2.11 -7.23
N THR A 12 10.24 3.36 -7.16
CA THR A 12 10.55 4.23 -6.01
C THR A 12 10.03 3.65 -4.69
N VAL A 13 8.85 3.01 -4.71
CA VAL A 13 8.29 2.35 -3.52
C VAL A 13 9.15 1.17 -3.10
N TYR A 14 9.57 0.34 -4.05
CA TYR A 14 10.45 -0.79 -3.76
C TYR A 14 11.81 -0.35 -3.22
N GLU A 15 12.34 0.75 -3.73
CA GLU A 15 13.60 1.32 -3.23
C GLU A 15 13.48 1.79 -1.78
N VAL A 16 12.36 2.43 -1.44
CA VAL A 16 12.09 2.85 -0.06
C VAL A 16 11.98 1.62 0.85
N LEU A 17 11.23 0.60 0.43
CA LEU A 17 11.11 -0.64 1.19
C LEU A 17 12.47 -1.28 1.45
N ARG A 18 13.33 -1.34 0.44
CA ARG A 18 14.64 -1.96 0.56
C ARG A 18 15.55 -1.24 1.55
N ARG A 19 15.43 0.10 1.64
CA ARG A 19 16.24 0.94 2.55
C ARG A 19 15.67 1.02 3.95
N MET A 20 14.44 0.57 4.13
CA MET A 20 13.74 0.64 5.40
C MET A 20 14.40 -0.28 6.43
N ARG A 21 14.38 0.11 7.69
CA ARG A 21 14.83 -0.77 8.77
C ARG A 21 14.00 -2.05 8.77
N ARG A 22 14.64 -3.15 9.13
CA ARG A 22 14.03 -4.48 9.05
C ARG A 22 12.65 -4.56 9.73
N LEU A 23 12.53 -4.04 10.95
CA LEU A 23 11.26 -4.12 11.69
C LEU A 23 10.17 -3.28 11.02
N HIS A 24 10.50 -2.07 10.54
CA HIS A 24 9.56 -1.24 9.81
C HIS A 24 9.11 -1.93 8.52
N ARG A 25 10.06 -2.50 7.78
CA ARG A 25 9.76 -3.20 6.55
C ARG A 25 8.84 -4.40 6.80
N GLN A 26 9.08 -5.16 7.86
CA GLN A 26 8.20 -6.29 8.21
C GLN A 26 6.78 -5.83 8.49
N ASP A 27 6.61 -4.73 9.22
CA ASP A 27 5.28 -4.19 9.52
C ASP A 27 4.55 -3.74 8.27
N VAL A 28 5.25 -3.02 7.38
CA VAL A 28 4.66 -2.55 6.12
C VAL A 28 4.32 -3.74 5.23
N GLU A 29 5.24 -4.69 5.06
CA GLU A 29 5.00 -5.89 4.25
C GLU A 29 3.85 -6.72 4.79
N HIS A 30 3.74 -6.85 6.12
CA HIS A 30 2.64 -7.56 6.75
C HIS A 30 1.29 -6.91 6.39
N PHE A 31 1.21 -5.59 6.45
CA PHE A 31 0.01 -4.87 6.05
C PHE A 31 -0.32 -5.09 4.57
N LEU A 32 0.68 -5.02 3.68
CA LEU A 32 0.48 -5.24 2.25
C LEU A 32 -0.02 -6.66 1.96
N HIS A 33 0.52 -7.66 2.66
CA HIS A 33 0.06 -9.04 2.53
C HIS A 33 -1.40 -9.19 2.98
N ARG A 34 -1.80 -8.49 4.03
CA ARG A 34 -3.21 -8.49 4.45
C ARG A 34 -4.13 -7.89 3.38
N LEU A 35 -3.67 -6.86 2.68
CA LEU A 35 -4.44 -6.27 1.57
C LEU A 35 -4.61 -7.25 0.41
N VAL A 36 -3.61 -8.05 0.12
CA VAL A 36 -3.73 -9.08 -0.92
C VAL A 36 -4.80 -10.10 -0.56
N ASP A 37 -4.83 -10.51 0.71
CA ASP A 37 -5.83 -11.47 1.20
C ASP A 37 -7.22 -10.84 1.37
N ARG A 38 -7.27 -9.56 1.70
CA ARG A 38 -8.50 -8.82 1.98
C ARG A 38 -8.47 -7.45 1.28
N PRO A 39 -8.70 -7.40 -0.04
CA PRO A 39 -8.63 -6.13 -0.77
C PRO A 39 -9.66 -5.10 -0.32
N ALA A 40 -10.74 -5.52 0.33
CA ALA A 40 -11.73 -4.59 0.87
C ALA A 40 -11.31 -3.93 2.18
N LEU A 41 -10.15 -4.29 2.72
CA LEU A 41 -9.65 -3.71 3.96
C LEU A 41 -9.36 -2.23 3.78
N SER A 42 -9.97 -1.38 4.61
CA SER A 42 -9.78 0.06 4.53
C SER A 42 -8.48 0.50 5.20
N GLY A 43 -7.94 1.63 4.74
CA GLY A 43 -6.88 2.32 5.45
C GLY A 43 -7.43 3.07 6.66
N ASP A 44 -6.61 3.92 7.26
CA ASP A 44 -7.03 4.75 8.39
C ASP A 44 -7.92 5.91 7.92
N PHE A 45 -7.68 6.42 6.72
CA PHE A 45 -8.52 7.46 6.12
C PHE A 45 -8.34 7.45 4.60
N GLU A 46 -9.16 8.25 3.92
CA GLU A 46 -9.10 8.43 2.48
C GLU A 46 -8.58 9.82 2.14
N ALA A 47 -7.88 9.94 1.02
CA ALA A 47 -7.37 11.22 0.55
C ALA A 47 -7.44 11.29 -0.98
N PRO A 48 -7.81 12.45 -1.55
CA PRO A 48 -7.74 12.62 -2.98
C PRO A 48 -6.29 12.64 -3.45
N ALA A 49 -6.05 12.10 -4.63
CA ALA A 49 -4.72 12.04 -5.22
C ALA A 49 -4.68 12.76 -6.56
N ASP A 50 -3.47 13.04 -7.05
CA ASP A 50 -3.27 13.79 -8.30
C ASP A 50 -3.81 13.06 -9.53
N ASP A 51 -3.99 11.75 -9.45
CA ASP A 51 -4.53 10.94 -10.53
C ASP A 51 -6.06 11.01 -10.65
N GLY A 52 -6.71 11.84 -9.82
CA GLY A 52 -8.16 12.00 -9.80
C GLY A 52 -8.90 10.91 -9.03
N ARG A 53 -8.19 9.99 -8.40
CA ARG A 53 -8.76 8.92 -7.59
C ARG A 53 -8.71 9.26 -6.11
N ILE A 54 -9.57 8.59 -5.34
CA ILE A 54 -9.48 8.61 -3.88
C ILE A 54 -8.59 7.44 -3.47
N HIS A 55 -7.50 7.75 -2.77
CA HIS A 55 -6.59 6.73 -2.26
C HIS A 55 -6.88 6.43 -0.80
N GLN A 56 -6.61 5.21 -0.40
CA GLN A 56 -6.58 4.83 1.01
C GLN A 56 -5.22 5.19 1.58
N VAL A 57 -5.19 5.62 2.82
CA VAL A 57 -3.96 5.96 3.53
C VAL A 57 -3.91 5.17 4.83
N LYS A 58 -2.87 4.40 5.01
CA LYS A 58 -2.65 3.61 6.23
C LYS A 58 -1.35 4.05 6.89
N ILE A 59 -1.41 4.31 8.19
CA ILE A 59 -0.22 4.61 8.97
C ILE A 59 0.26 3.33 9.64
N VAL A 60 1.48 2.93 9.31
CA VAL A 60 2.10 1.70 9.82
C VAL A 60 3.43 2.09 10.45
N GLY A 61 3.46 2.13 11.80
CA GLY A 61 4.70 2.38 12.53
C GLY A 61 5.44 3.65 12.13
N GLY A 62 4.74 4.75 11.89
CA GLY A 62 5.36 6.00 11.45
C GLY A 62 5.54 6.12 9.94
N TRP A 63 5.17 5.10 9.17
CA TRP A 63 5.17 5.14 7.71
C TRP A 63 3.77 5.40 7.19
N ILE A 64 3.66 6.27 6.20
CA ILE A 64 2.41 6.55 5.50
C ILE A 64 2.39 5.71 4.23
N VAL A 65 1.45 4.78 4.15
CA VAL A 65 1.26 3.92 2.98
C VAL A 65 0.03 4.44 2.23
N SER A 66 0.22 4.91 1.00
CA SER A 66 -0.89 5.35 0.15
C SER A 66 -1.12 4.31 -0.93
N TYR A 67 -2.38 3.92 -1.13
CA TYR A 67 -2.70 2.86 -2.09
C TYR A 67 -4.15 2.99 -2.57
N TRP A 68 -4.46 2.30 -3.64
CA TRP A 68 -5.84 2.09 -4.08
C TRP A 68 -5.96 0.68 -4.66
N ILE A 69 -7.18 0.19 -4.73
CA ILE A 69 -7.43 -1.17 -5.20
C ILE A 69 -8.04 -1.12 -6.59
N ASP A 70 -7.38 -1.77 -7.53
CA ASP A 70 -7.89 -1.97 -8.89
C ASP A 70 -8.56 -3.32 -8.94
N HIS A 71 -9.88 -3.33 -8.69
CA HIS A 71 -10.63 -4.59 -8.65
C HIS A 71 -10.73 -5.25 -10.03
N ALA A 72 -10.75 -4.47 -11.09
CA ALA A 72 -10.83 -5.02 -12.46
C ALA A 72 -9.55 -5.77 -12.81
N ALA A 73 -8.39 -5.28 -12.38
CA ALA A 73 -7.10 -5.90 -12.63
C ALA A 73 -6.66 -6.83 -11.49
N CYS A 74 -7.39 -6.88 -10.38
CA CYS A 74 -7.00 -7.60 -9.15
C CYS A 74 -5.64 -7.17 -8.64
N GLU A 75 -5.44 -5.86 -8.53
CA GLU A 75 -4.18 -5.28 -8.11
C GLU A 75 -4.35 -4.36 -6.90
N VAL A 76 -3.43 -4.48 -5.96
CA VAL A 76 -3.25 -3.50 -4.88
C VAL A 76 -2.16 -2.56 -5.36
N ARG A 77 -2.55 -1.34 -5.73
CA ARG A 77 -1.62 -0.35 -6.27
C ARG A 77 -1.10 0.56 -5.17
N VAL A 78 0.10 0.29 -4.73
CA VAL A 78 0.78 1.12 -3.73
C VAL A 78 1.43 2.28 -4.47
N THR A 79 1.07 3.50 -4.09
CA THR A 79 1.51 4.69 -4.82
C THR A 79 2.64 5.44 -4.13
N SER A 80 2.69 5.38 -2.80
CA SER A 80 3.79 6.02 -2.07
C SER A 80 4.01 5.41 -0.70
N LEU A 81 5.25 5.53 -0.22
CA LEU A 81 5.66 5.23 1.15
C LEU A 81 6.45 6.43 1.65
N GLU A 82 5.98 7.05 2.72
CA GLU A 82 6.63 8.22 3.30
C GLU A 82 6.78 8.04 4.80
N PHE A 83 7.90 8.50 5.33
CA PHE A 83 8.14 8.45 6.77
C PHE A 83 7.65 9.73 7.43
N ILE A 84 6.91 9.58 8.52
CA ILE A 84 6.48 10.71 9.34
C ILE A 84 7.58 11.01 10.33
N GLU A 85 8.15 12.19 10.25
CA GLU A 85 9.13 12.65 11.23
C GLU A 85 8.45 13.29 12.44
#